data_f465c961f2b26e22c2d22fd839e127dc
#
_entry.id   f465c961f2b26e22c2d22fd839e127dc
#
_cell.length_a   1.000
_cell.length_b   1.000
_cell.length_c   1.000
_cell.angle_alpha   90.00
_cell.angle_beta   90.00
_cell.angle_gamma   90.00
#
_symmetry.space_group_name_H-M   'P 1'
#
loop_
_entity.id
_entity.type
_entity.pdbx_description
1 polymer ?
#
loop_
_entity_poly.entity_id
_entity_poly.type
_entity_poly.pdbx_seq_one_letter_code
_entity_poly.pdbx_strand_id
1 'polypeptide(L)'
;MIRFDEWLPVSAEHLWSILGTVDRVDWVPGVTACELDGSVRRLHLPGAGDIAEEIKVRDEAQFRLIYQCIESPQPMDFHEARIQIIPDSDDRCRLIWEADIRPEQFEPFLKGSMEGALAQLRQVASSSMGPA
;
A
#
# COMPACT_ATOMS: atom_id res chain seq x y z
N MET A 1 3.89 -15.18 -5.68
CA MET A 1 3.76 -14.15 -4.65
C MET A 1 4.81 -13.07 -4.85
N ILE A 2 4.39 -11.81 -4.76
CA ILE A 2 5.30 -10.67 -4.80
C ILE A 2 5.63 -10.31 -3.36
N ARG A 3 6.90 -10.00 -3.07
CA ARG A 3 7.32 -9.64 -1.72
C ARG A 3 8.40 -8.57 -1.75
N PHE A 4 8.17 -7.52 -0.97
CA PHE A 4 9.17 -6.48 -0.68
C PHE A 4 9.45 -6.49 0.82
N ASP A 5 10.70 -6.36 1.18
CA ASP A 5 11.18 -6.35 2.55
C ASP A 5 12.26 -5.28 2.65
N GLU A 6 11.88 -4.10 3.16
CA GLU A 6 12.68 -2.90 3.04
C GLU A 6 12.79 -2.17 4.37
N TRP A 7 13.97 -1.59 4.61
CA TRP A 7 14.16 -0.66 5.71
C TRP A 7 13.81 0.75 5.27
N LEU A 8 13.11 1.50 6.14
CA LEU A 8 12.81 2.91 5.91
C LEU A 8 13.36 3.75 7.06
N PRO A 9 13.94 4.94 6.77
CA PRO A 9 14.54 5.82 7.78
C PRO A 9 13.48 6.71 8.47
N VAL A 10 12.40 6.10 8.94
CA VAL A 10 11.32 6.75 9.68
C VAL A 10 10.81 5.79 10.75
N SER A 11 10.14 6.32 11.78
CA SER A 11 9.53 5.47 12.79
C SER A 11 8.38 4.64 12.24
N ALA A 12 8.08 3.54 12.90
CA ALA A 12 6.93 2.70 12.52
C ALA A 12 5.62 3.49 12.64
N GLU A 13 5.46 4.31 13.67
CA GLU A 13 4.28 5.13 13.88
C GLU A 13 4.10 6.13 12.74
N HIS A 14 5.21 6.75 12.29
CA HIS A 14 5.15 7.70 11.18
C HIS A 14 4.73 7.01 9.88
N LEU A 15 5.34 5.86 9.57
CA LEU A 15 4.98 5.10 8.37
C LEU A 15 3.52 4.62 8.44
N TRP A 16 3.08 4.17 9.61
CA TRP A 16 1.69 3.76 9.80
C TRP A 16 0.70 4.91 9.61
N SER A 17 1.09 6.15 10.00
CA SER A 17 0.24 7.32 9.77
C SER A 17 -0.06 7.55 8.29
N ILE A 18 0.80 7.02 7.41
CA ILE A 18 0.61 7.07 5.96
C ILE A 18 -0.19 5.86 5.49
N LEU A 19 0.33 4.67 5.73
CA LEU A 19 -0.25 3.42 5.19
C LEU A 19 -1.54 3.02 5.89
N GLY A 20 -1.65 3.27 7.18
CA GLY A 20 -2.84 2.94 7.96
C GLY A 20 -4.01 3.90 7.75
N THR A 21 -3.76 5.06 7.16
CA THR A 21 -4.79 6.00 6.71
C THR A 21 -5.20 5.54 5.31
N VAL A 22 -6.16 4.64 5.24
CA VAL A 22 -6.41 3.83 4.04
C VAL A 22 -6.93 4.60 2.83
N ASP A 23 -7.44 5.81 3.02
CA ASP A 23 -7.85 6.69 1.91
C ASP A 23 -6.78 7.73 1.55
N ARG A 24 -5.61 7.66 2.18
CA ARG A 24 -4.46 8.49 1.83
C ARG A 24 -3.73 7.84 0.64
N VAL A 25 -3.61 8.57 -0.46
CA VAL A 25 -3.09 8.03 -1.73
C VAL A 25 -1.96 8.87 -2.33
N ASP A 26 -1.44 9.84 -1.60
CA ASP A 26 -0.33 10.69 -2.08
C ASP A 26 0.99 9.94 -2.28
N TRP A 27 1.07 8.72 -1.79
CA TRP A 27 2.23 7.83 -1.98
C TRP A 27 2.05 6.87 -3.17
N VAL A 28 0.90 6.91 -3.85
CA VAL A 28 0.63 6.04 -5.01
C VAL A 28 0.77 6.85 -6.29
N PRO A 29 1.71 6.49 -7.19
CA PRO A 29 1.97 7.27 -8.39
C PRO A 29 0.73 7.49 -9.25
N GLY A 30 0.46 8.76 -9.56
CA GLY A 30 -0.63 9.14 -10.46
C GLY A 30 -2.03 9.08 -9.87
N VAL A 31 -2.17 8.70 -8.61
CA VAL A 31 -3.46 8.68 -7.93
C VAL A 31 -3.66 9.98 -7.19
N THR A 32 -4.76 10.69 -7.48
CA THR A 32 -5.02 12.04 -6.95
C THR A 32 -6.18 12.09 -5.97
N ALA A 33 -7.01 11.03 -5.93
CA ALA A 33 -8.18 11.00 -5.05
C ALA A 33 -8.53 9.57 -4.70
N CYS A 34 -9.16 9.41 -3.55
CA CYS A 34 -9.67 8.13 -3.09
C CYS A 34 -10.96 8.36 -2.31
N GLU A 35 -11.99 7.60 -2.63
CA GLU A 35 -13.25 7.62 -1.90
C GLU A 35 -13.30 6.40 -0.98
N LEU A 36 -13.60 6.65 0.29
CA LEU A 36 -13.75 5.59 1.28
C LEU A 36 -15.21 5.47 1.68
N ASP A 37 -15.78 4.28 1.48
CA ASP A 37 -17.13 3.95 1.87
C ASP A 37 -17.08 2.69 2.74
N GLY A 38 -17.20 2.86 4.05
CA GLY A 38 -17.02 1.76 4.99
C GLY A 38 -15.62 1.18 4.91
N SER A 39 -15.51 -0.10 4.56
CA SER A 39 -14.24 -0.79 4.40
C SER A 39 -13.73 -0.83 2.96
N VAL A 40 -14.43 -0.17 2.02
CA VAL A 40 -14.09 -0.18 0.60
C VAL A 40 -13.56 1.17 0.17
N ARG A 41 -12.36 1.18 -0.41
CA ARG A 41 -11.80 2.39 -1.03
C ARG A 41 -11.83 2.28 -2.56
N ARG A 42 -12.21 3.37 -3.21
CA ARG A 42 -12.33 3.44 -4.67
C ARG A 42 -11.36 4.50 -5.18
N LEU A 43 -10.57 4.12 -6.18
CA LEU A 43 -9.57 5.01 -6.77
C LEU A 43 -9.34 4.66 -8.24
N HIS A 44 -8.75 5.61 -8.96
CA HIS A 44 -8.30 5.38 -10.34
C HIS A 44 -6.80 5.15 -10.33
N LEU A 45 -6.40 3.93 -10.68
CA LEU A 45 -4.99 3.54 -10.72
C LEU A 45 -4.51 3.58 -12.17
N PRO A 46 -3.52 4.44 -12.52
CA PRO A 46 -3.00 4.49 -13.88
C PRO A 46 -2.53 3.12 -14.36
N GLY A 47 -2.97 2.74 -15.55
CA GLY A 47 -2.67 1.43 -16.13
C GLY A 47 -3.64 0.33 -15.74
N ALA A 48 -4.37 0.47 -14.64
CA ALA A 48 -5.36 -0.51 -14.19
C ALA A 48 -6.79 0.01 -14.31
N GLY A 49 -7.00 1.34 -14.25
CA GLY A 49 -8.32 1.94 -14.33
C GLY A 49 -8.99 2.12 -12.98
N ASP A 50 -10.32 2.17 -12.98
CA ASP A 50 -11.09 2.34 -11.76
C ASP A 50 -11.14 1.03 -10.99
N ILE A 51 -10.64 1.05 -9.75
CA ILE A 51 -10.60 -0.13 -8.90
C ILE A 51 -11.28 0.14 -7.56
N ALA A 52 -11.75 -0.94 -6.93
CA ALA A 52 -12.22 -0.92 -5.57
C ALA A 52 -11.47 -1.96 -4.77
N GLU A 53 -10.99 -1.55 -3.59
CA GLU A 53 -10.26 -2.41 -2.67
C GLU A 53 -10.99 -2.49 -1.35
N GLU A 54 -11.17 -3.70 -0.85
CA GLU A 54 -11.76 -3.92 0.47
C GLU A 54 -10.66 -4.09 1.50
N ILE A 55 -10.75 -3.33 2.59
CA ILE A 55 -9.83 -3.45 3.72
C ILE A 55 -10.33 -4.61 4.58
N LYS A 56 -9.57 -5.70 4.59
CA LYS A 56 -9.92 -6.92 5.32
C LYS A 56 -9.47 -6.87 6.77
N VAL A 57 -8.28 -6.35 7.01
CA VAL A 57 -7.68 -6.20 8.33
C VAL A 57 -7.01 -4.85 8.40
N ARG A 58 -7.28 -4.10 9.46
CA ARG A 58 -6.53 -2.91 9.83
C ARG A 58 -6.28 -2.99 11.33
N ASP A 59 -5.08 -3.41 11.69
CA ASP A 59 -4.68 -3.61 13.09
C ASP A 59 -3.68 -2.53 13.48
N GLU A 60 -4.17 -1.50 14.17
CA GLU A 60 -3.35 -0.37 14.58
C GLU A 60 -2.31 -0.74 15.64
N ALA A 61 -2.64 -1.69 16.50
CA ALA A 61 -1.71 -2.12 17.55
C ALA A 61 -0.49 -2.83 16.97
N GLN A 62 -0.67 -3.56 15.86
CA GLN A 62 0.39 -4.33 15.23
C GLN A 62 0.90 -3.71 13.94
N PHE A 63 0.37 -2.57 13.52
CA PHE A 63 0.74 -1.91 12.26
C PHE A 63 0.60 -2.86 11.06
N ARG A 64 -0.58 -3.47 10.96
CA ARG A 64 -0.87 -4.49 9.94
C ARG A 64 -2.08 -4.12 9.13
N LEU A 65 -1.96 -4.27 7.81
CA LEU A 65 -3.04 -4.00 6.86
C LEU A 65 -3.14 -5.14 5.86
N ILE A 66 -4.36 -5.64 5.64
CA ILE A 66 -4.65 -6.60 4.57
C ILE A 66 -5.80 -6.06 3.75
N TYR A 67 -5.64 -6.04 2.42
CA TYR A 67 -6.66 -5.57 1.52
C TYR A 67 -6.73 -6.42 0.26
N GLN A 68 -7.89 -6.40 -0.40
CA GLN A 68 -8.14 -7.13 -1.63
C GLN A 68 -8.77 -6.21 -2.67
N CYS A 69 -8.33 -6.31 -3.90
CA CYS A 69 -9.01 -5.68 -5.02
C CYS A 69 -10.26 -6.51 -5.33
N ILE A 70 -11.43 -5.89 -5.20
CA ILE A 70 -12.73 -6.56 -5.41
C ILE A 70 -13.40 -6.14 -6.70
N GLU A 71 -12.99 -5.03 -7.32
CA GLU A 71 -13.49 -4.57 -8.61
C GLU A 71 -12.34 -3.98 -9.41
N SER A 72 -12.24 -4.36 -10.68
CA SER A 72 -11.30 -3.78 -11.63
C SER A 72 -11.80 -4.00 -13.06
N PRO A 73 -11.37 -3.15 -14.04
CA PRO A 73 -11.73 -3.35 -15.44
C PRO A 73 -11.20 -4.67 -16.00
N GLN A 74 -10.03 -5.12 -15.51
CA GLN A 74 -9.46 -6.41 -15.88
C GLN A 74 -9.93 -7.45 -14.86
N PRO A 75 -10.65 -8.49 -15.30
CA PRO A 75 -11.09 -9.53 -14.37
C PRO A 75 -9.90 -10.24 -13.74
N MET A 76 -9.96 -10.40 -12.43
CA MET A 76 -8.97 -11.17 -11.67
C MET A 76 -9.68 -12.28 -10.92
N ASP A 77 -9.02 -13.44 -10.81
CA ASP A 77 -9.56 -14.55 -10.05
C ASP A 77 -9.30 -14.36 -8.55
N PHE A 78 -8.20 -13.68 -8.20
CA PHE A 78 -7.84 -13.43 -6.81
C PHE A 78 -6.82 -12.31 -6.70
N HIS A 79 -6.93 -11.51 -5.65
CA HIS A 79 -5.92 -10.55 -5.22
C HIS A 79 -5.97 -10.39 -3.72
N GLU A 80 -4.81 -10.40 -3.08
CA GLU A 80 -4.69 -10.03 -1.67
C GLU A 80 -3.32 -9.41 -1.45
N ALA A 81 -3.29 -8.26 -0.78
CA ALA A 81 -2.06 -7.60 -0.40
C ALA A 81 -1.98 -7.48 1.12
N ARG A 82 -0.78 -7.61 1.65
CA ARG A 82 -0.51 -7.59 3.09
C ARG A 82 0.65 -6.65 3.38
N ILE A 83 0.43 -5.76 4.32
CA ILE A 83 1.45 -4.83 4.81
C ILE A 83 1.69 -5.11 6.28
N GLN A 84 2.95 -5.27 6.65
CA GLN A 84 3.38 -5.37 8.04
C GLN A 84 4.53 -4.41 8.28
N ILE A 85 4.37 -3.51 9.25
CA ILE A 85 5.44 -2.61 9.67
C ILE A 85 6.00 -3.13 10.99
N ILE A 86 7.31 -3.30 11.03
CA ILE A 86 8.01 -3.81 12.21
C ILE A 86 8.84 -2.67 12.79
N PRO A 87 8.53 -2.20 14.02
CA PRO A 87 9.33 -1.16 14.66
C PRO A 87 10.76 -1.64 14.90
N ASP A 88 11.73 -0.72 14.75
CA ASP A 88 13.13 -0.97 15.09
C ASP A 88 13.62 0.08 16.09
N SER A 89 13.51 1.37 15.72
CA SER A 89 13.88 2.49 16.57
C SER A 89 12.99 3.69 16.27
N ASP A 90 13.21 4.81 16.95
CA ASP A 90 12.41 6.03 16.74
C ASP A 90 12.57 6.63 15.34
N ASP A 91 13.64 6.26 14.63
CA ASP A 91 13.95 6.79 13.31
C ASP A 91 14.13 5.73 12.23
N ARG A 92 13.72 4.48 12.51
CA ARG A 92 13.89 3.38 11.56
C ARG A 92 12.83 2.31 11.79
N CYS A 93 12.30 1.78 10.69
CA CYS A 93 11.39 0.62 10.73
C CYS A 93 11.60 -0.27 9.51
N ARG A 94 11.01 -1.45 9.55
CA ARG A 94 11.05 -2.42 8.46
C ARG A 94 9.64 -2.59 7.91
N LEU A 95 9.53 -2.52 6.59
CA LEU A 95 8.27 -2.72 5.87
C LEU A 95 8.32 -4.04 5.13
N ILE A 96 7.37 -4.91 5.39
CA ILE A 96 7.13 -6.11 4.60
C ILE A 96 5.82 -5.92 3.86
N TRP A 97 5.88 -5.96 2.53
CA TRP A 97 4.72 -5.77 1.67
C TRP A 97 4.64 -6.93 0.69
N GLU A 98 3.58 -7.70 0.79
CA GLU A 98 3.37 -8.90 -0.01
C GLU A 98 2.06 -8.82 -0.77
N ALA A 99 2.01 -9.47 -1.93
CA ALA A 99 0.77 -9.58 -2.69
C ALA A 99 0.70 -10.89 -3.45
N ASP A 100 -0.49 -11.46 -3.48
CA ASP A 100 -0.85 -12.58 -4.34
C ASP A 100 -1.86 -12.10 -5.35
N ILE A 101 -1.70 -12.52 -6.61
CA ILE A 101 -2.62 -12.19 -7.68
C ILE A 101 -2.76 -13.38 -8.63
N ARG A 102 -3.97 -13.58 -9.12
CA ARG A 102 -4.27 -14.63 -10.11
C ARG A 102 -5.22 -14.08 -11.17
N PRO A 103 -5.04 -14.44 -12.43
CA PRO A 103 -3.96 -15.29 -12.95
C PRO A 103 -2.58 -14.65 -12.82
N GLU A 104 -1.55 -15.49 -12.78
CA GLU A 104 -0.16 -15.06 -12.53
C GLU A 104 0.39 -14.12 -13.61
N GLN A 105 -0.22 -14.11 -14.78
CA GLN A 105 0.19 -13.19 -15.86
C GLN A 105 0.10 -11.71 -15.46
N PHE A 106 -0.67 -11.38 -14.42
CA PHE A 106 -0.77 -10.02 -13.90
C PHE A 106 0.35 -9.65 -12.93
N GLU A 107 1.15 -10.62 -12.49
CA GLU A 107 2.22 -10.38 -11.50
C GLU A 107 3.24 -9.33 -11.96
N PRO A 108 3.78 -9.38 -13.20
CA PRO A 108 4.75 -8.36 -13.63
C PRO A 108 4.22 -6.94 -13.55
N PHE A 109 2.97 -6.72 -13.96
CA PHE A 109 2.34 -5.41 -13.88
C PHE A 109 2.19 -4.96 -12.43
N LEU A 110 1.66 -5.83 -11.58
CA LEU A 110 1.46 -5.51 -10.17
C LEU A 110 2.78 -5.24 -9.46
N LYS A 111 3.81 -6.04 -9.73
CA LYS A 111 5.13 -5.84 -9.15
C LYS A 111 5.70 -4.47 -9.53
N GLY A 112 5.63 -4.10 -10.79
CA GLY A 112 6.07 -2.79 -11.24
C GLY A 112 5.31 -1.64 -10.59
N SER A 113 4.00 -1.79 -10.42
CA SER A 113 3.16 -0.83 -9.73
C SER A 113 3.56 -0.68 -8.26
N MET A 114 3.82 -1.79 -7.58
CA MET A 114 4.27 -1.79 -6.19
C MET A 114 5.66 -1.16 -6.04
N GLU A 115 6.58 -1.44 -6.97
CA GLU A 115 7.91 -0.84 -6.98
C GLU A 115 7.84 0.68 -7.09
N GLY A 116 6.99 1.18 -7.99
CA GLY A 116 6.79 2.62 -8.16
C GLY A 116 6.17 3.27 -6.92
N ALA A 117 5.19 2.60 -6.31
CA ALA A 117 4.56 3.06 -5.09
C ALA A 117 5.55 3.07 -3.91
N LEU A 118 6.39 2.05 -3.80
CA LEU A 118 7.41 1.99 -2.74
C LEU A 118 8.41 3.13 -2.87
N ALA A 119 8.86 3.45 -4.09
CA ALA A 119 9.76 4.56 -4.33
C ALA A 119 9.12 5.90 -3.91
N GLN A 120 7.86 6.12 -4.27
CA GLN A 120 7.14 7.34 -3.88
C GLN A 120 6.84 7.38 -2.39
N LEU A 121 6.53 6.23 -1.79
CA LEU A 121 6.33 6.13 -0.35
C LEU A 121 7.56 6.59 0.44
N ARG A 122 8.76 6.22 -0.02
CA ARG A 122 10.00 6.67 0.61
C ARG A 122 10.12 8.19 0.58
N GLN A 123 9.76 8.81 -0.52
CA GLN A 123 9.80 10.28 -0.65
C GLN A 123 8.75 10.94 0.24
N VAL A 124 7.53 10.43 0.24
CA VAL A 124 6.44 10.98 1.05
C VAL A 124 6.76 10.83 2.54
N ALA A 125 7.24 9.68 2.96
CA ALA A 125 7.59 9.44 4.36
C ALA A 125 8.70 10.38 4.84
N SER A 126 9.74 10.60 4.01
CA SER A 126 10.83 11.51 4.35
C SER A 126 10.39 12.97 4.37
N SER A 127 9.58 13.38 3.40
CA SER A 127 9.11 14.77 3.28
C SER A 127 8.15 15.15 4.40
N SER A 128 7.30 14.22 4.82
CA SER A 128 6.28 14.48 5.83
C SER A 128 6.79 14.48 7.27
N MET A 129 8.08 14.17 7.48
CA MET A 129 8.69 14.27 8.80
C MET A 129 8.90 15.72 9.25
N GLY A 130 8.84 16.67 8.32
CA GLY A 130 9.05 18.08 8.61
C GLY A 130 10.51 18.41 8.92
N PRO A 131 10.81 19.69 9.17
CA PRO A 131 12.16 20.10 9.56
C PRO A 131 12.48 19.55 10.93
N ALA A 132 13.69 19.09 11.08
CA ALA A 132 14.19 18.60 12.36
C ALA A 132 14.28 19.76 13.37
#